data_6816de2b2436701b1acb65135db02e8a
#
_entry.id   6816de2b2436701b1acb65135db02e8a
#
_cell.length_a   1.000
_cell.length_b   1.000
_cell.length_c   1.000
_cell.angle_alpha   90.00
_cell.angle_beta   90.00
_cell.angle_gamma   90.00
#
_symmetry.space_group_name_H-M   'P 1'
#
loop_
_entity.id
_entity.type
_entity.pdbx_description
1 polymer ?
#
loop_
_entity_poly.entity_id
_entity_poly.type
_entity_poly.pdbx_seq_one_letter_code
_entity_poly.pdbx_strand_id
1 'polypeptide(L)'
;LKEAGGSDGVLYHKLILTRAPGVELPRVVSEGEQRCLSIAAFFAELSTADDSSGIVFDDPVSSLDYKWREGVAQRLVLESKNRQVIVFTHDIVFLLLIKEFSHELQVEQFDQHVRQLTIGAGVCAEELPWAALPVKKKIGHLKNKYQEVEKLHRDGHLSAHEKETSYLYGLLREAWERALEEVLLGGIVERYRPGVQTRQIRNMSDITEEDCQELESAMTKCSKWLPGHDQAAAAKADIPEPATLKSDIELLEGWVSRIRKRRN
;
A
#
# COMPACT_ATOMS: atom_id res chain seq x y z
N LEU A 1 34.54 -6.60 7.43
CA LEU A 1 34.47 -7.87 8.15
C LEU A 1 35.81 -8.21 8.72
N LYS A 2 35.88 -8.79 9.92
CA LYS A 2 37.06 -9.34 10.54
C LYS A 2 36.70 -10.73 11.02
N GLU A 3 37.59 -11.70 10.80
CA GLU A 3 37.47 -13.04 11.36
C GLU A 3 37.48 -12.94 12.88
N ALA A 4 36.51 -13.56 13.54
CA ALA A 4 36.35 -13.52 14.99
C ALA A 4 36.62 -14.87 15.67
N GLY A 5 37.04 -15.87 14.91
CA GLY A 5 37.29 -17.23 15.35
C GLY A 5 36.40 -18.23 14.64
N GLY A 6 36.55 -19.52 14.94
CA GLY A 6 35.73 -20.60 14.41
C GLY A 6 35.68 -21.77 15.40
N SER A 7 34.60 -22.53 15.39
CA SER A 7 34.47 -23.81 16.07
C SER A 7 33.67 -24.78 15.20
N ASP A 8 33.98 -26.03 15.26
CA ASP A 8 33.27 -27.11 14.57
C ASP A 8 33.11 -26.93 13.05
N GLY A 9 34.12 -26.29 12.39
CA GLY A 9 34.08 -26.00 10.95
C GLY A 9 33.29 -24.75 10.55
N VAL A 10 32.75 -24.00 11.51
CA VAL A 10 32.03 -22.74 11.29
C VAL A 10 32.96 -21.55 11.53
N LEU A 11 33.08 -20.66 10.55
CA LEU A 11 33.88 -19.44 10.64
C LEU A 11 32.98 -18.28 11.10
N TYR A 12 33.34 -17.63 12.19
CA TYR A 12 32.62 -16.50 12.72
C TYR A 12 33.22 -15.19 12.20
N HIS A 13 32.38 -14.30 11.68
CA HIS A 13 32.79 -12.99 11.23
C HIS A 13 32.18 -11.88 12.13
N LYS A 14 32.99 -10.90 12.47
CA LYS A 14 32.54 -9.71 13.20
C LYS A 14 32.60 -8.49 12.29
N LEU A 15 31.52 -7.71 12.28
CA LEU A 15 31.50 -6.38 11.67
C LEU A 15 32.29 -5.42 12.57
N ILE A 16 33.23 -4.66 11.99
CA ILE A 16 34.00 -3.65 12.70
C ILE A 16 33.91 -2.31 11.98
N LEU A 17 33.95 -1.23 12.74
CA LEU A 17 34.10 0.12 12.21
C LEU A 17 35.55 0.38 11.86
N THR A 18 35.86 0.58 10.59
CA THR A 18 37.25 0.79 10.13
C THR A 18 37.91 2.04 10.72
N ARG A 19 37.10 3.09 10.99
CA ARG A 19 37.58 4.37 11.55
C ARG A 19 37.49 4.43 13.09
N ALA A 20 36.90 3.40 13.73
CA ALA A 20 36.77 3.30 15.20
C ALA A 20 36.85 1.81 15.63
N PRO A 21 37.96 1.13 15.42
CA PRO A 21 38.09 -0.32 15.59
C PRO A 21 37.88 -0.82 17.02
N GLY A 22 37.97 0.06 18.02
CA GLY A 22 37.73 -0.27 19.43
C GLY A 22 36.28 -0.09 19.88
N VAL A 23 35.38 0.42 19.03
CA VAL A 23 33.98 0.66 19.37
C VAL A 23 33.13 -0.54 18.93
N GLU A 24 32.31 -1.05 19.85
CA GLU A 24 31.37 -2.13 19.53
C GLU A 24 30.23 -1.57 18.69
N LEU A 25 29.96 -2.19 17.54
CA LEU A 25 28.96 -1.77 16.58
C LEU A 25 27.57 -1.52 17.22
N PRO A 26 27.03 -2.44 18.08
CA PRO A 26 25.72 -2.23 18.70
C PRO A 26 25.58 -0.99 19.59
N ARG A 27 26.71 -0.35 19.97
CA ARG A 27 26.68 0.88 20.79
C ARG A 27 26.54 2.18 19.99
N VAL A 28 26.70 2.10 18.66
CA VAL A 28 26.78 3.28 17.79
C VAL A 28 25.81 3.25 16.63
N VAL A 29 25.18 2.13 16.36
CA VAL A 29 24.19 1.97 15.31
C VAL A 29 22.78 1.88 15.93
N SER A 30 21.81 2.47 15.28
CA SER A 30 20.39 2.32 15.62
C SER A 30 19.93 0.88 15.38
N GLU A 31 18.80 0.50 15.98
CA GLU A 31 18.20 -0.83 15.75
C GLU A 31 17.92 -1.08 14.26
N GLY A 32 17.41 -0.08 13.55
CA GLY A 32 17.18 -0.16 12.10
C GLY A 32 18.47 -0.38 11.30
N GLU A 33 19.53 0.36 11.59
CA GLU A 33 20.84 0.17 10.95
C GLU A 33 21.42 -1.22 11.25
N GLN A 34 21.26 -1.71 12.49
CA GLN A 34 21.68 -3.06 12.85
C GLN A 34 20.94 -4.13 12.04
N ARG A 35 19.63 -3.94 11.84
CA ARG A 35 18.81 -4.84 11.01
C ARG A 35 19.25 -4.81 9.54
N CYS A 36 19.49 -3.64 8.96
CA CYS A 36 20.04 -3.52 7.62
C CYS A 36 21.37 -4.25 7.47
N LEU A 37 22.28 -4.10 8.44
CA LEU A 37 23.56 -4.79 8.44
C LEU A 37 23.39 -6.31 8.53
N SER A 38 22.45 -6.80 9.33
CA SER A 38 22.14 -8.23 9.44
C SER A 38 21.60 -8.79 8.12
N ILE A 39 20.67 -8.09 7.46
CA ILE A 39 20.15 -8.46 6.15
C ILE A 39 21.28 -8.46 5.10
N ALA A 40 22.14 -7.44 5.11
CA ALA A 40 23.27 -7.36 4.19
C ALA A 40 24.28 -8.49 4.40
N ALA A 41 24.57 -8.84 5.67
CA ALA A 41 25.45 -9.96 6.00
C ALA A 41 24.84 -11.29 5.54
N PHE A 42 23.54 -11.50 5.75
CA PHE A 42 22.83 -12.67 5.26
C PHE A 42 22.90 -12.82 3.73
N PHE A 43 22.68 -11.74 2.99
CA PHE A 43 22.84 -11.78 1.53
C PHE A 43 24.29 -12.00 1.08
N ALA A 44 25.27 -11.49 1.82
CA ALA A 44 26.67 -11.75 1.53
C ALA A 44 27.02 -13.23 1.73
N GLU A 45 26.50 -13.86 2.78
CA GLU A 45 26.63 -15.29 3.01
C GLU A 45 25.98 -16.12 1.91
N LEU A 46 24.73 -15.79 1.55
CA LEU A 46 24.03 -16.44 0.45
C LEU A 46 24.77 -16.35 -0.88
N SER A 47 25.49 -15.26 -1.13
CA SER A 47 26.24 -15.08 -2.38
C SER A 47 27.49 -15.99 -2.48
N THR A 48 27.92 -16.57 -1.36
CA THR A 48 29.06 -17.53 -1.30
C THR A 48 28.61 -18.98 -1.37
N ALA A 49 27.31 -19.25 -1.25
CA ALA A 49 26.75 -20.58 -1.33
C ALA A 49 26.35 -20.91 -2.78
N ASP A 50 26.71 -22.09 -3.25
CA ASP A 50 26.30 -22.62 -4.57
C ASP A 50 24.83 -23.12 -4.58
N ASP A 51 24.02 -22.64 -3.64
CA ASP A 51 22.66 -23.09 -3.40
C ASP A 51 21.66 -21.98 -3.77
N SER A 52 20.60 -22.37 -4.51
CA SER A 52 19.48 -21.52 -4.91
C SER A 52 18.21 -21.77 -4.09
N SER A 53 18.33 -22.34 -2.89
CA SER A 53 17.20 -22.57 -1.98
C SER A 53 16.38 -21.29 -1.74
N GLY A 54 15.07 -21.45 -1.58
CA GLY A 54 14.17 -20.36 -1.26
C GLY A 54 14.49 -19.72 0.09
N ILE A 55 14.21 -18.43 0.21
CA ILE A 55 14.41 -17.67 1.46
C ILE A 55 13.09 -17.06 1.94
N VAL A 56 12.97 -16.96 3.25
CA VAL A 56 11.80 -16.42 3.91
C VAL A 56 12.21 -15.26 4.81
N PHE A 57 11.53 -14.15 4.67
CA PHE A 57 11.66 -12.99 5.56
C PHE A 57 10.37 -12.76 6.33
N ASP A 58 10.47 -12.60 7.64
CA ASP A 58 9.38 -12.23 8.52
C ASP A 58 9.59 -10.79 8.99
N ASP A 59 8.76 -9.90 8.46
CA ASP A 59 8.74 -8.47 8.72
C ASP A 59 10.13 -7.80 8.69
N PRO A 60 10.83 -7.86 7.55
CA PRO A 60 12.23 -7.45 7.47
C PRO A 60 12.45 -5.95 7.68
N VAL A 61 11.40 -5.15 7.65
CA VAL A 61 11.48 -3.67 7.67
C VAL A 61 10.94 -3.03 8.95
N SER A 62 10.56 -3.82 9.96
CA SER A 62 10.15 -3.26 11.24
C SER A 62 11.29 -2.39 11.81
N SER A 63 10.96 -1.21 12.35
CA SER A 63 11.92 -0.21 12.87
C SER A 63 12.87 0.42 11.84
N LEU A 64 12.65 0.20 10.52
CA LEU A 64 13.45 0.86 9.49
C LEU A 64 12.86 2.21 9.06
N ASP A 65 13.76 3.18 8.85
CA ASP A 65 13.42 4.41 8.13
C ASP A 65 13.06 4.12 6.67
N TYR A 66 12.26 5.01 6.08
CA TYR A 66 11.80 4.89 4.71
C TYR A 66 12.93 4.55 3.71
N LYS A 67 14.04 5.28 3.76
CA LYS A 67 15.19 5.08 2.87
C LYS A 67 15.75 3.66 2.89
N TRP A 68 15.78 3.06 4.07
CA TRP A 68 16.25 1.69 4.23
C TRP A 68 15.23 0.68 3.74
N ARG A 69 13.92 0.95 3.94
CA ARG A 69 12.84 0.09 3.41
C ARG A 69 12.90 -0.03 1.89
N GLU A 70 13.12 1.09 1.19
CA GLU A 70 13.28 1.12 -0.26
C GLU A 70 14.46 0.24 -0.72
N GLY A 71 15.63 0.40 -0.09
CA GLY A 71 16.81 -0.42 -0.40
C GLY A 71 16.60 -1.91 -0.14
N VAL A 72 15.92 -2.26 0.96
CA VAL A 72 15.59 -3.66 1.29
C VAL A 72 14.60 -4.22 0.26
N ALA A 73 13.54 -3.49 -0.09
CA ALA A 73 12.57 -3.91 -1.09
C ALA A 73 13.23 -4.20 -2.43
N GLN A 74 14.04 -3.26 -2.92
CA GLN A 74 14.78 -3.43 -4.18
C GLN A 74 15.70 -4.65 -4.14
N ARG A 75 16.43 -4.84 -3.04
CA ARG A 75 17.36 -5.98 -2.89
C ARG A 75 16.63 -7.33 -2.88
N LEU A 76 15.48 -7.42 -2.21
CA LEU A 76 14.66 -8.64 -2.17
C LEU A 76 14.13 -9.00 -3.56
N VAL A 77 13.63 -7.99 -4.30
CA VAL A 77 13.15 -8.20 -5.68
C VAL A 77 14.29 -8.59 -6.62
N LEU A 78 15.49 -8.02 -6.47
CA LEU A 78 16.67 -8.44 -7.24
C LEU A 78 17.04 -9.89 -6.93
N GLU A 79 17.01 -10.31 -5.67
CA GLU A 79 17.31 -11.67 -5.27
C GLU A 79 16.31 -12.70 -5.81
N SER A 80 15.04 -12.30 -5.97
CA SER A 80 14.00 -13.19 -6.49
C SER A 80 14.21 -13.60 -7.95
N LYS A 81 15.16 -12.99 -8.66
CA LYS A 81 15.60 -13.47 -9.98
C LYS A 81 16.43 -14.74 -9.93
N ASN A 82 17.02 -15.01 -8.77
CA ASN A 82 17.94 -16.15 -8.57
C ASN A 82 17.30 -17.28 -7.76
N ARG A 83 16.30 -16.96 -6.92
CA ARG A 83 15.67 -17.91 -6.00
C ARG A 83 14.26 -17.47 -5.61
N GLN A 84 13.47 -18.36 -5.05
CA GLN A 84 12.18 -18.00 -4.46
C GLN A 84 12.40 -17.13 -3.20
N VAL A 85 11.73 -15.98 -3.15
CA VAL A 85 11.72 -15.07 -2.00
C VAL A 85 10.30 -14.97 -1.46
N ILE A 86 10.10 -15.33 -0.21
CA ILE A 86 8.82 -15.21 0.50
C ILE A 86 8.97 -14.13 1.56
N VAL A 87 8.06 -13.17 1.58
CA VAL A 87 8.06 -12.08 2.55
C VAL A 87 6.74 -12.02 3.28
N PHE A 88 6.77 -12.17 4.59
CA PHE A 88 5.66 -11.82 5.47
C PHE A 88 5.85 -10.39 5.95
N THR A 89 4.84 -9.56 5.82
CA THR A 89 4.87 -8.18 6.31
C THR A 89 3.47 -7.66 6.65
N HIS A 90 3.39 -6.80 7.63
CA HIS A 90 2.20 -6.02 7.94
C HIS A 90 2.31 -4.56 7.43
N ASP A 91 3.46 -4.19 6.84
CA ASP A 91 3.72 -2.84 6.34
C ASP A 91 3.24 -2.69 4.89
N ILE A 92 2.14 -1.96 4.70
CA ILE A 92 1.55 -1.69 3.38
C ILE A 92 2.50 -0.89 2.49
N VAL A 93 3.27 0.04 3.07
CA VAL A 93 4.25 0.84 2.31
C VAL A 93 5.33 -0.06 1.72
N PHE A 94 5.82 -1.01 2.51
CA PHE A 94 6.79 -1.98 2.04
C PHE A 94 6.24 -2.90 0.95
N LEU A 95 5.00 -3.37 1.08
CA LEU A 95 4.31 -4.11 0.03
C LEU A 95 4.25 -3.32 -1.27
N LEU A 96 3.88 -2.03 -1.21
CA LEU A 96 3.79 -1.17 -2.39
C LEU A 96 5.16 -0.94 -3.04
N LEU A 97 6.23 -0.78 -2.25
CA LEU A 97 7.61 -0.70 -2.76
C LEU A 97 8.05 -2.00 -3.45
N ILE A 98 7.76 -3.16 -2.86
CA ILE A 98 8.03 -4.46 -3.52
C ILE A 98 7.30 -4.55 -4.86
N LYS A 99 6.00 -4.18 -4.90
CA LYS A 99 5.21 -4.19 -6.14
C LYS A 99 5.81 -3.32 -7.23
N GLU A 100 6.26 -2.15 -6.86
CA GLU A 100 6.87 -1.21 -7.78
C GLU A 100 8.17 -1.76 -8.36
N PHE A 101 9.11 -2.21 -7.50
CA PHE A 101 10.36 -2.81 -7.97
C PHE A 101 10.13 -4.10 -8.76
N SER A 102 9.11 -4.90 -8.40
CA SER A 102 8.74 -6.08 -9.16
C SER A 102 8.30 -5.72 -10.58
N HIS A 103 7.49 -4.66 -10.71
CA HIS A 103 7.08 -4.15 -12.02
C HIS A 103 8.26 -3.58 -12.82
N GLU A 104 9.10 -2.72 -12.21
CA GLU A 104 10.27 -2.13 -12.85
C GLU A 104 11.29 -3.17 -13.33
N LEU A 105 11.53 -4.21 -12.52
CA LEU A 105 12.50 -5.27 -12.79
C LEU A 105 11.90 -6.46 -13.54
N GLN A 106 10.60 -6.38 -13.89
CA GLN A 106 9.86 -7.43 -14.60
C GLN A 106 9.92 -8.79 -13.88
N VAL A 107 9.74 -8.77 -12.55
CA VAL A 107 9.66 -9.96 -11.71
C VAL A 107 8.20 -10.27 -11.41
N GLU A 108 7.81 -11.52 -11.56
CA GLU A 108 6.48 -11.98 -11.21
C GLU A 108 6.30 -11.98 -9.67
N GLN A 109 5.15 -11.47 -9.22
CA GLN A 109 4.82 -11.36 -7.79
C GLN A 109 3.43 -11.93 -7.53
N PHE A 110 3.33 -12.72 -6.45
CA PHE A 110 2.07 -13.22 -5.93
C PHE A 110 1.83 -12.63 -4.54
N ASP A 111 0.65 -12.08 -4.33
CA ASP A 111 0.25 -11.48 -3.05
C ASP A 111 -0.81 -12.35 -2.37
N GLN A 112 -0.65 -12.59 -1.09
CA GLN A 112 -1.64 -13.23 -0.25
C GLN A 112 -1.94 -12.36 0.98
N HIS A 113 -3.19 -11.93 1.12
CA HIS A 113 -3.63 -11.20 2.30
C HIS A 113 -4.12 -12.18 3.38
N VAL A 114 -3.37 -12.25 4.48
CA VAL A 114 -3.70 -13.09 5.64
C VAL A 114 -4.36 -12.24 6.72
N ARG A 115 -5.54 -12.63 7.16
CA ARG A 115 -6.36 -11.88 8.13
C ARG A 115 -6.52 -12.66 9.45
N GLN A 116 -6.67 -11.89 10.52
CA GLN A 116 -7.22 -12.40 11.78
C GLN A 116 -8.71 -12.04 11.83
N LEU A 117 -9.54 -13.04 11.96
CA LEU A 117 -10.98 -12.90 12.19
C LEU A 117 -11.34 -13.41 13.58
N THR A 118 -12.56 -13.14 14.04
CA THR A 118 -13.09 -13.67 15.31
C THR A 118 -13.06 -15.19 15.39
N ILE A 119 -13.13 -15.87 14.25
CA ILE A 119 -13.03 -17.34 14.13
C ILE A 119 -11.61 -17.88 14.23
N GLY A 120 -10.58 -17.03 14.12
CA GLY A 120 -9.17 -17.43 14.17
C GLY A 120 -8.25 -16.55 13.35
N ALA A 121 -6.96 -16.82 13.48
CA ALA A 121 -5.91 -16.24 12.65
C ALA A 121 -5.64 -17.09 11.40
N GLY A 122 -4.95 -16.54 10.41
CA GLY A 122 -4.53 -17.27 9.21
C GLY A 122 -5.58 -17.39 8.11
N VAL A 123 -6.66 -16.60 8.16
CA VAL A 123 -7.70 -16.61 7.13
C VAL A 123 -7.20 -15.84 5.91
N CYS A 124 -7.01 -16.57 4.80
CA CYS A 124 -6.62 -15.97 3.53
C CYS A 124 -7.78 -15.24 2.88
N ALA A 125 -7.56 -13.99 2.48
CA ALA A 125 -8.50 -13.19 1.71
C ALA A 125 -8.10 -13.19 0.22
N GLU A 126 -9.08 -13.10 -0.66
CA GLU A 126 -8.87 -13.06 -2.12
C GLU A 126 -8.27 -11.72 -2.57
N GLU A 127 -8.53 -10.64 -1.84
CA GLU A 127 -8.07 -9.31 -2.18
C GLU A 127 -7.14 -8.75 -1.12
N LEU A 128 -6.23 -7.89 -1.55
CA LEU A 128 -5.36 -7.10 -0.67
C LEU A 128 -6.18 -6.19 0.25
N PRO A 129 -5.58 -5.67 1.34
CA PRO A 129 -6.21 -4.66 2.17
C PRO A 129 -6.65 -3.46 1.34
N TRP A 130 -7.80 -2.86 1.68
CA TRP A 130 -8.37 -1.70 0.99
C TRP A 130 -7.34 -0.59 0.71
N ALA A 131 -6.46 -0.29 1.66
CA ALA A 131 -5.43 0.75 1.50
C ALA A 131 -4.42 0.45 0.38
N ALA A 132 -4.17 -0.84 0.07
CA ALA A 132 -3.25 -1.28 -0.98
C ALA A 132 -3.93 -1.49 -2.35
N LEU A 133 -5.26 -1.38 -2.43
CA LEU A 133 -5.97 -1.59 -3.68
C LEU A 133 -5.78 -0.44 -4.68
N PRO A 134 -5.53 -0.74 -5.96
CA PRO A 134 -5.58 0.26 -7.02
C PRO A 134 -7.02 0.76 -7.24
N VAL A 135 -7.17 1.95 -7.82
CA VAL A 135 -8.48 2.60 -8.00
C VAL A 135 -9.52 1.69 -8.70
N LYS A 136 -9.12 0.93 -9.72
CA LYS A 136 -10.02 0.01 -10.42
C LYS A 136 -10.62 -1.05 -9.48
N LYS A 137 -9.82 -1.60 -8.60
CA LYS A 137 -10.27 -2.58 -7.59
C LYS A 137 -11.13 -1.94 -6.51
N LYS A 138 -10.80 -0.71 -6.08
CA LYS A 138 -11.62 0.07 -5.16
C LYS A 138 -13.03 0.30 -5.73
N ILE A 139 -13.15 0.70 -7.00
CA ILE A 139 -14.45 0.87 -7.68
C ILE A 139 -15.24 -0.45 -7.70
N GLY A 140 -14.60 -1.57 -8.04
CA GLY A 140 -15.24 -2.88 -7.99
C GLY A 140 -15.77 -3.24 -6.61
N HIS A 141 -14.96 -3.00 -5.57
CA HIS A 141 -15.36 -3.22 -4.18
C HIS A 141 -16.55 -2.34 -3.76
N LEU A 142 -16.54 -1.05 -4.13
CA LEU A 142 -17.66 -0.13 -3.89
C LEU A 142 -18.95 -0.61 -4.55
N LYS A 143 -18.89 -1.09 -5.79
CA LYS A 143 -20.06 -1.64 -6.50
C LYS A 143 -20.62 -2.89 -5.82
N ASN A 144 -19.76 -3.77 -5.34
CA ASN A 144 -20.19 -4.97 -4.61
C ASN A 144 -20.86 -4.58 -3.28
N LYS A 145 -20.26 -3.68 -2.53
CA LYS A 145 -20.81 -3.18 -1.26
C LYS A 145 -22.11 -2.39 -1.45
N TYR A 146 -22.25 -1.67 -2.54
CA TYR A 146 -23.50 -0.98 -2.89
C TYR A 146 -24.68 -1.95 -2.92
N GLN A 147 -24.52 -3.16 -3.45
CA GLN A 147 -25.61 -4.14 -3.51
C GLN A 147 -26.13 -4.52 -2.11
N GLU A 148 -25.25 -4.58 -1.10
CA GLU A 148 -25.63 -4.80 0.29
C GLU A 148 -26.46 -3.62 0.84
N VAL A 149 -26.04 -2.39 0.54
CA VAL A 149 -26.74 -1.16 0.95
C VAL A 149 -28.11 -1.06 0.30
N GLU A 150 -28.22 -1.34 -1.00
CA GLU A 150 -29.49 -1.37 -1.73
C GLU A 150 -30.46 -2.42 -1.15
N LYS A 151 -29.94 -3.59 -0.78
CA LYS A 151 -30.73 -4.63 -0.12
C LYS A 151 -31.25 -4.17 1.23
N LEU A 152 -30.42 -3.57 2.08
CA LEU A 152 -30.84 -3.05 3.39
C LEU A 152 -31.96 -1.98 3.26
N HIS A 153 -31.86 -1.11 2.28
CA HIS A 153 -32.88 -0.10 2.00
C HIS A 153 -34.20 -0.77 1.60
N ARG A 154 -34.18 -1.68 0.61
CA ARG A 154 -35.34 -2.41 0.11
C ARG A 154 -36.04 -3.23 1.19
N ASP A 155 -35.27 -3.85 2.08
CA ASP A 155 -35.79 -4.69 3.16
C ASP A 155 -36.25 -3.84 4.37
N GLY A 156 -36.18 -2.50 4.31
CA GLY A 156 -36.67 -1.56 5.33
C GLY A 156 -35.76 -1.45 6.57
N HIS A 157 -34.52 -1.91 6.49
CA HIS A 157 -33.54 -1.82 7.60
C HIS A 157 -32.86 -0.44 7.64
N LEU A 158 -33.64 0.63 7.88
CA LEU A 158 -33.22 2.02 7.73
C LEU A 158 -31.94 2.37 8.51
N SER A 159 -31.85 2.01 9.78
CA SER A 159 -30.67 2.33 10.62
C SER A 159 -29.39 1.63 10.12
N ALA A 160 -29.50 0.39 9.66
CA ALA A 160 -28.36 -0.32 9.04
C ALA A 160 -27.99 0.30 7.69
N HIS A 161 -28.99 0.64 6.88
CA HIS A 161 -28.80 1.36 5.62
C HIS A 161 -28.05 2.68 5.81
N GLU A 162 -28.46 3.51 6.77
CA GLU A 162 -27.80 4.78 7.09
C GLU A 162 -26.31 4.58 7.43
N LYS A 163 -26.04 3.64 8.32
CA LYS A 163 -24.66 3.34 8.75
C LYS A 163 -23.80 2.85 7.60
N GLU A 164 -24.28 1.90 6.80
CA GLU A 164 -23.54 1.33 5.70
C GLU A 164 -23.36 2.36 4.55
N THR A 165 -24.36 3.21 4.29
CA THR A 165 -24.27 4.30 3.32
C THR A 165 -23.18 5.30 3.72
N SER A 166 -23.17 5.74 4.98
CA SER A 166 -22.14 6.64 5.51
C SER A 166 -20.74 6.03 5.42
N TYR A 167 -20.62 4.76 5.77
CA TYR A 167 -19.37 4.03 5.63
C TYR A 167 -18.91 3.96 4.15
N LEU A 168 -19.84 3.69 3.23
CA LEU A 168 -19.52 3.63 1.80
C LEU A 168 -19.07 4.98 1.23
N TYR A 169 -19.64 6.10 1.70
CA TYR A 169 -19.16 7.43 1.33
C TYR A 169 -17.74 7.70 1.85
N GLY A 170 -17.38 7.15 3.01
CA GLY A 170 -16.00 7.16 3.49
C GLY A 170 -15.05 6.45 2.53
N LEU A 171 -15.40 5.23 2.13
CA LEU A 171 -14.62 4.46 1.16
C LEU A 171 -14.60 5.12 -0.23
N LEU A 172 -15.71 5.71 -0.67
CA LEU A 172 -15.78 6.43 -1.94
C LEU A 172 -14.84 7.65 -1.94
N ARG A 173 -14.77 8.40 -0.84
CA ARG A 173 -13.82 9.49 -0.68
C ARG A 173 -12.38 9.02 -0.81
N GLU A 174 -12.02 7.94 -0.10
CA GLU A 174 -10.67 7.35 -0.20
C GLU A 174 -10.37 6.83 -1.61
N ALA A 175 -11.40 6.35 -2.33
CA ALA A 175 -11.24 5.94 -3.72
C ALA A 175 -10.99 7.14 -4.65
N TRP A 176 -11.63 8.29 -4.42
CA TRP A 176 -11.34 9.55 -5.11
C TRP A 176 -9.91 10.05 -4.83
N GLU A 177 -9.47 9.99 -3.57
CA GLU A 177 -8.09 10.35 -3.21
C GLU A 177 -7.09 9.44 -3.95
N ARG A 178 -7.36 8.14 -4.03
CA ARG A 178 -6.53 7.21 -4.80
C ARG A 178 -6.59 7.48 -6.31
N ALA A 179 -7.76 7.86 -6.84
CA ALA A 179 -7.91 8.22 -8.23
C ALA A 179 -7.14 9.52 -8.59
N LEU A 180 -7.11 10.48 -7.68
CA LEU A 180 -6.27 11.67 -7.80
C LEU A 180 -4.79 11.28 -7.96
N GLU A 181 -4.25 10.47 -7.05
CA GLU A 181 -2.84 10.03 -7.08
C GLU A 181 -2.51 9.19 -8.32
N GLU A 182 -3.29 8.12 -8.53
CA GLU A 182 -2.97 7.09 -9.54
C GLU A 182 -3.32 7.55 -10.95
N VAL A 183 -4.43 8.30 -11.10
CA VAL A 183 -4.97 8.63 -12.42
C VAL A 183 -4.70 10.07 -12.79
N LEU A 184 -5.15 11.07 -12.03
CA LEU A 184 -4.99 12.47 -12.41
C LEU A 184 -3.54 12.93 -12.36
N LEU A 185 -2.87 12.66 -11.23
CA LEU A 185 -1.44 12.99 -11.06
C LEU A 185 -0.53 11.97 -11.75
N GLY A 186 -1.06 10.80 -12.13
CA GLY A 186 -0.32 9.77 -12.86
C GLY A 186 0.96 9.30 -12.17
N GLY A 187 0.94 9.20 -10.84
CA GLY A 187 2.07 8.73 -10.04
C GLY A 187 3.15 9.78 -9.75
N ILE A 188 2.92 11.08 -10.06
CA ILE A 188 3.88 12.14 -9.70
C ILE A 188 4.04 12.24 -8.18
N VAL A 189 2.94 12.15 -7.45
CA VAL A 189 2.90 12.11 -6.00
C VAL A 189 2.25 10.81 -5.56
N GLU A 190 2.93 10.07 -4.72
CA GLU A 190 2.43 8.85 -4.09
C GLU A 190 2.65 8.96 -2.60
N ARG A 191 1.56 8.84 -1.80
CA ARG A 191 1.61 9.07 -0.34
C ARG A 191 2.56 8.14 0.42
N TYR A 192 2.91 7.01 -0.16
CA TYR A 192 3.89 6.09 0.42
C TYR A 192 5.34 6.43 0.07
N ARG A 193 5.59 7.44 -0.78
CA ARG A 193 6.91 7.93 -1.15
C ARG A 193 7.12 9.37 -0.69
N PRO A 194 8.27 9.68 -0.08
CA PRO A 194 8.61 11.07 0.30
C PRO A 194 9.02 11.93 -0.89
N GLY A 195 9.38 11.31 -2.02
CA GLY A 195 9.87 11.99 -3.20
C GLY A 195 8.79 12.21 -4.27
N VAL A 196 8.86 13.35 -4.96
CA VAL A 196 8.02 13.64 -6.13
C VAL A 196 8.67 13.06 -7.39
N GLN A 197 7.90 12.31 -8.18
CA GLN A 197 8.35 11.67 -9.42
C GLN A 197 8.37 12.66 -10.58
N THR A 198 9.38 13.54 -10.62
CA THR A 198 9.48 14.63 -11.61
C THR A 198 9.50 14.17 -13.06
N ARG A 199 9.92 12.92 -13.33
CA ARG A 199 9.89 12.33 -14.68
C ARG A 199 8.47 12.12 -15.20
N GLN A 200 7.47 12.06 -14.31
CA GLN A 200 6.04 11.88 -14.62
C GLN A 200 5.33 13.22 -14.88
N ILE A 201 6.02 14.36 -14.83
CA ILE A 201 5.40 15.71 -14.90
C ILE A 201 4.53 15.90 -16.15
N ARG A 202 4.83 15.20 -17.23
CA ARG A 202 4.05 15.26 -18.48
C ARG A 202 2.62 14.76 -18.30
N ASN A 203 2.37 13.89 -17.32
CA ASN A 203 1.03 13.37 -17.00
C ASN A 203 0.10 14.47 -16.46
N MET A 204 0.61 15.65 -16.12
CA MET A 204 -0.20 16.80 -15.70
C MET A 204 -0.61 17.72 -16.84
N SER A 205 -0.04 17.58 -18.04
CA SER A 205 -0.24 18.51 -19.15
C SER A 205 -1.65 18.45 -19.77
N ASP A 206 -2.40 17.41 -19.48
CA ASP A 206 -3.75 17.16 -20.01
C ASP A 206 -4.86 17.35 -18.97
N ILE A 207 -4.53 17.80 -17.76
CA ILE A 207 -5.51 18.09 -16.71
C ILE A 207 -6.36 19.27 -17.12
N THR A 208 -7.68 19.08 -17.08
CA THR A 208 -8.65 20.11 -17.45
C THR A 208 -9.33 20.70 -16.21
N GLU A 209 -9.89 21.89 -16.37
CA GLU A 209 -10.71 22.53 -15.33
C GLU A 209 -11.91 21.65 -14.92
N GLU A 210 -12.52 20.96 -15.90
CA GLU A 210 -13.61 20.02 -15.66
C GLU A 210 -13.20 18.86 -14.75
N ASP A 211 -12.01 18.29 -14.96
CA ASP A 211 -11.49 17.23 -14.10
C ASP A 211 -11.33 17.68 -12.65
N CYS A 212 -10.87 18.92 -12.45
CA CYS A 212 -10.69 19.52 -11.12
C CYS A 212 -12.05 19.77 -10.44
N GLN A 213 -13.00 20.38 -11.14
CA GLN A 213 -14.31 20.71 -10.60
C GLN A 213 -15.13 19.47 -10.23
N GLU A 214 -15.08 18.41 -11.05
CA GLU A 214 -15.73 17.15 -10.71
C GLU A 214 -15.12 16.50 -9.46
N LEU A 215 -13.79 16.46 -9.36
CA LEU A 215 -13.10 15.95 -8.18
C LEU A 215 -13.49 16.74 -6.92
N GLU A 216 -13.41 18.07 -6.95
CA GLU A 216 -13.73 18.94 -5.82
C GLU A 216 -15.19 18.78 -5.37
N SER A 217 -16.12 18.74 -6.33
CA SER A 217 -17.54 18.53 -6.07
C SER A 217 -17.79 17.17 -5.43
N ALA A 218 -17.19 16.10 -5.98
CA ALA A 218 -17.32 14.74 -5.44
C ALA A 218 -16.74 14.62 -4.03
N MET A 219 -15.56 15.18 -3.79
CA MET A 219 -14.90 15.19 -2.46
C MET A 219 -15.74 15.95 -1.43
N THR A 220 -16.29 17.10 -1.81
CA THR A 220 -17.19 17.89 -0.97
C THR A 220 -18.45 17.12 -0.63
N LYS A 221 -19.04 16.44 -1.62
CA LYS A 221 -20.24 15.61 -1.43
C LYS A 221 -19.97 14.43 -0.48
N CYS A 222 -18.89 13.69 -0.70
CA CYS A 222 -18.53 12.59 0.16
C CYS A 222 -18.31 13.02 1.62
N SER A 223 -17.69 14.18 1.82
CA SER A 223 -17.39 14.71 3.16
C SER A 223 -18.63 15.03 3.99
N LYS A 224 -19.78 15.34 3.36
CA LYS A 224 -21.04 15.63 4.05
C LYS A 224 -21.60 14.43 4.81
N TRP A 225 -21.25 13.22 4.37
CA TRP A 225 -21.81 11.97 4.91
C TRP A 225 -20.87 11.24 5.87
N LEU A 226 -19.69 11.83 6.16
CA LEU A 226 -18.73 11.23 7.07
C LEU A 226 -19.13 11.43 8.54
N PRO A 227 -18.98 10.42 9.39
CA PRO A 227 -19.13 10.55 10.83
C PRO A 227 -18.14 11.59 11.38
N GLY A 228 -18.59 12.51 12.26
CA GLY A 228 -17.72 13.46 12.94
C GLY A 228 -17.52 14.81 12.25
N HIS A 229 -18.08 15.05 11.07
CA HIS A 229 -18.30 16.42 10.61
C HIS A 229 -19.44 17.03 11.42
N ASP A 230 -19.10 18.08 12.18
CA ASP A 230 -20.00 18.80 13.10
C ASP A 230 -21.12 19.50 12.30
N GLN A 231 -22.14 18.72 11.95
CA GLN A 231 -23.39 19.29 11.45
C GLN A 231 -24.24 19.60 12.67
N ALA A 232 -24.56 20.86 12.88
CA ALA A 232 -25.56 21.27 13.87
C ALA A 232 -26.77 20.30 13.77
N ALA A 233 -27.28 19.83 14.90
CA ALA A 233 -28.35 18.82 14.95
C ALA A 233 -29.59 19.17 14.11
N ALA A 234 -29.78 20.45 13.78
CA ALA A 234 -30.81 20.98 12.89
C ALA A 234 -30.50 20.86 11.39
N ALA A 235 -29.27 20.50 11.01
CA ALA A 235 -28.79 20.41 9.61
C ALA A 235 -28.45 18.98 9.20
N LYS A 236 -28.90 17.94 9.93
CA LYS A 236 -28.77 16.54 9.50
C LYS A 236 -29.54 16.39 8.18
N ALA A 237 -28.78 16.43 7.08
CA ALA A 237 -29.33 16.06 5.80
C ALA A 237 -29.70 14.55 5.85
N ASP A 238 -30.88 14.22 5.34
CA ASP A 238 -31.28 12.82 5.18
C ASP A 238 -30.23 12.06 4.35
N ILE A 239 -29.92 10.85 4.77
CA ILE A 239 -28.97 9.99 4.07
C ILE A 239 -29.42 9.77 2.63
N PRO A 240 -28.52 9.86 1.64
CA PRO A 240 -28.88 9.74 0.25
C PRO A 240 -29.56 8.40 -0.07
N GLU A 241 -30.55 8.46 -0.93
CA GLU A 241 -31.14 7.28 -1.55
C GLU A 241 -30.07 6.41 -2.24
N PRO A 242 -30.23 5.06 -2.27
CA PRO A 242 -29.28 4.16 -2.93
C PRO A 242 -28.95 4.57 -4.37
N ALA A 243 -29.93 5.06 -5.13
CA ALA A 243 -29.71 5.53 -6.50
C ALA A 243 -28.69 6.69 -6.60
N THR A 244 -28.67 7.58 -5.61
CA THR A 244 -27.69 8.67 -5.53
C THR A 244 -26.29 8.14 -5.28
N LEU A 245 -26.13 7.23 -4.33
CA LEU A 245 -24.85 6.59 -4.03
C LEU A 245 -24.31 5.81 -5.25
N LYS A 246 -25.20 5.10 -5.97
CA LYS A 246 -24.84 4.43 -7.23
C LYS A 246 -24.30 5.40 -8.26
N SER A 247 -25.02 6.49 -8.50
CA SER A 247 -24.60 7.54 -9.43
C SER A 247 -23.25 8.13 -9.06
N ASP A 248 -22.96 8.31 -7.77
CA ASP A 248 -21.67 8.83 -7.31
C ASP A 248 -20.50 7.85 -7.52
N ILE A 249 -20.75 6.55 -7.38
CA ILE A 249 -19.75 5.52 -7.72
C ILE A 249 -19.51 5.46 -9.23
N GLU A 250 -20.58 5.55 -10.03
CA GLU A 250 -20.51 5.57 -11.50
C GLU A 250 -19.79 6.84 -12.01
N LEU A 251 -19.95 7.97 -11.32
CA LEU A 251 -19.23 9.22 -11.61
C LEU A 251 -17.72 9.02 -11.47
N LEU A 252 -17.25 8.43 -10.37
CA LEU A 252 -15.84 8.10 -10.19
C LEU A 252 -15.32 7.18 -11.31
N GLU A 253 -16.06 6.14 -11.66
CA GLU A 253 -15.67 5.22 -12.73
C GLU A 253 -15.57 5.93 -14.09
N GLY A 254 -16.56 6.77 -14.40
CA GLY A 254 -16.58 7.56 -15.62
C GLY A 254 -15.40 8.54 -15.71
N TRP A 255 -15.13 9.25 -14.60
CA TRP A 255 -14.00 10.16 -14.49
C TRP A 255 -12.66 9.47 -14.71
N VAL A 256 -12.43 8.33 -14.03
CA VAL A 256 -11.22 7.50 -14.20
C VAL A 256 -11.07 7.02 -15.64
N SER A 257 -12.16 6.53 -16.23
CA SER A 257 -12.17 6.01 -17.60
C SER A 257 -11.87 7.09 -18.63
N ARG A 258 -12.43 8.29 -18.46
CA ARG A 258 -12.25 9.45 -19.35
C ARG A 258 -10.79 9.90 -19.37
N ILE A 259 -10.15 10.05 -18.21
CA ILE A 259 -8.75 10.49 -18.12
C ILE A 259 -7.82 9.42 -18.70
N ARG A 260 -8.02 8.14 -18.36
CA ARG A 260 -7.21 7.05 -18.93
C ARG A 260 -7.31 6.98 -20.45
N LYS A 261 -8.54 7.14 -21.00
CA LYS A 261 -8.74 7.14 -22.46
C LYS A 261 -8.04 8.31 -23.15
N ARG A 262 -7.92 9.45 -22.50
CA ARG A 262 -7.23 10.64 -23.02
C ARG A 262 -5.72 10.45 -23.08
N ARG A 263 -5.17 9.56 -22.23
CA ARG A 263 -3.72 9.28 -22.09
C ARG A 263 -3.22 8.05 -22.85
N ASN A 264 -4.12 7.24 -23.37
CA ASN A 264 -3.81 6.08 -24.22
C ASN A 264 -3.90 6.48 -25.70
#